data_57aaa315eaef12aeadc1dfdc61918a9d
#
_entry.id   57aaa315eaef12aeadc1dfdc61918a9d
#
_cell.length_a   1.000
_cell.length_b   1.000
_cell.length_c   1.000
_cell.angle_alpha   90.00
_cell.angle_beta   90.00
_cell.angle_gamma   90.00
#
_symmetry.space_group_name_H-M   'P 1'
#
loop_
_entity.id
_entity.type
_entity.pdbx_description
1 polymer ?
#
loop_
_entity_poly.entity_id
_entity_poly.type
_entity_poly.pdbx_seq_one_letter_code
_entity_poly.pdbx_strand_id
1 'polypeptide(L)'
;MAMTDYFQVLTPERWKYLCRYETTKTENGGYKLTYYNEDVPVLTLEARYYDGEDQPLDSVWQGYLGRIETVDGKKYDLLSTISQYSEDASDEWKEMYDTYLDTINGIRIMDGCSLTEGSHT
;
A
#
# COMPACT_ATOMS: atom_id res chain seq x y z
N MET A 1 5.26 -2.01 13.01
CA MET A 1 4.88 -2.85 11.85
C MET A 1 3.41 -2.65 11.55
N ALA A 2 3.08 -2.26 10.34
CA ALA A 2 1.70 -2.12 9.91
C ALA A 2 1.18 -3.46 9.37
N MET A 3 -0.08 -3.79 9.63
CA MET A 3 -0.60 -5.13 9.33
C MET A 3 -2.05 -5.07 8.87
N THR A 4 -2.37 -5.87 7.85
CA THR A 4 -3.75 -6.18 7.45
C THR A 4 -3.93 -7.69 7.51
N ASP A 5 -5.12 -8.19 7.15
CA ASP A 5 -5.35 -9.64 7.12
C ASP A 5 -4.56 -10.33 5.99
N TYR A 6 -4.11 -9.60 4.97
CA TYR A 6 -3.49 -10.18 3.79
C TYR A 6 -2.01 -9.88 3.66
N PHE A 7 -1.54 -8.80 4.24
CA PHE A 7 -0.13 -8.42 4.16
C PHE A 7 0.28 -7.61 5.38
N GLN A 8 1.57 -7.59 5.63
CA GLN A 8 2.18 -6.73 6.63
C GLN A 8 3.29 -5.92 5.97
N VAL A 9 3.64 -4.81 6.58
CA VAL A 9 4.69 -3.94 6.06
C VAL A 9 5.75 -3.74 7.13
N LEU A 10 6.98 -4.08 6.79
CA LEU A 10 8.14 -3.79 7.63
C LEU A 10 8.51 -2.34 7.39
N THR A 11 8.09 -1.47 8.31
CA THR A 11 8.32 -0.03 8.18
C THR A 11 9.81 0.26 8.23
N PRO A 12 10.37 1.03 7.27
CA PRO A 12 11.78 1.38 7.30
C PRO A 12 12.14 2.10 8.60
N GLU A 13 13.38 1.87 9.06
CA GLU A 13 13.86 2.45 10.31
C GLU A 13 13.72 3.97 10.33
N ARG A 14 14.08 4.61 9.21
CA ARG A 14 14.00 6.07 9.11
C ARG A 14 12.57 6.61 9.18
N TRP A 15 11.56 5.78 8.90
CA TRP A 15 10.16 6.18 8.93
C TRP A 15 9.55 6.10 10.32
N LYS A 16 10.14 5.34 11.23
CA LYS A 16 9.54 5.04 12.54
C LYS A 16 9.22 6.27 13.37
N TYR A 17 10.00 7.31 13.23
CA TYR A 17 9.83 8.55 13.98
C TYR A 17 9.16 9.65 13.14
N LEU A 18 8.93 9.39 11.85
CA LEU A 18 8.40 10.38 10.93
C LEU A 18 6.94 10.14 10.59
N CYS A 19 6.49 8.90 10.69
CA CYS A 19 5.18 8.53 10.18
C CYS A 19 4.22 8.05 11.27
N ARG A 20 2.95 8.24 10.97
CA ARG A 20 1.87 7.45 11.56
C ARG A 20 1.13 6.77 10.42
N TYR A 21 0.34 5.76 10.73
CA TYR A 21 -0.44 5.10 9.70
C TYR A 21 -1.84 4.81 10.22
N GLU A 22 -2.78 4.70 9.29
CA GLU A 22 -4.17 4.31 9.56
C GLU A 22 -4.56 3.20 8.61
N THR A 23 -5.29 2.23 9.15
CA THR A 23 -5.81 1.11 8.37
C THR A 23 -7.33 1.21 8.35
N THR A 24 -7.91 1.15 7.16
CA THR A 24 -9.35 1.24 6.96
C THR A 24 -9.80 0.03 6.15
N LYS A 25 -10.90 -0.60 6.58
CA LYS A 25 -11.53 -1.66 5.77
C LYS A 25 -12.32 -1.01 4.64
N THR A 26 -12.25 -1.63 3.47
CA THR A 26 -13.01 -1.21 2.29
C THR A 26 -14.05 -2.28 1.96
N GLU A 27 -14.74 -2.11 0.83
CA GLU A 27 -15.77 -3.05 0.41
C GLU A 27 -15.19 -4.44 0.17
N ASN A 28 -16.04 -5.47 0.39
CA ASN A 28 -15.72 -6.87 0.11
C ASN A 28 -14.47 -7.38 0.84
N GLY A 29 -14.20 -6.85 2.03
CA GLY A 29 -13.08 -7.31 2.85
C GLY A 29 -11.74 -6.74 2.47
N GLY A 30 -11.69 -5.72 1.61
CA GLY A 30 -10.45 -5.04 1.27
C GLY A 30 -9.94 -4.15 2.38
N TYR A 31 -8.74 -3.61 2.16
CA TYR A 31 -8.07 -2.72 3.14
C TYR A 31 -7.34 -1.60 2.44
N LYS A 32 -7.32 -0.45 3.10
CA LYS A 32 -6.40 0.65 2.77
C LYS A 32 -5.53 0.93 3.97
N LEU A 33 -4.23 1.00 3.75
CA LEU A 33 -3.24 1.39 4.74
C LEU A 33 -2.58 2.66 4.24
N THR A 34 -2.75 3.76 4.96
CA THR A 34 -2.20 5.07 4.57
C THR A 34 -1.17 5.51 5.59
N TYR A 35 0.00 5.90 5.08
CA TYR A 35 1.07 6.50 5.88
C TYR A 35 1.02 8.01 5.76
N TYR A 36 1.16 8.67 6.90
CA TYR A 36 1.11 10.13 7.03
C TYR A 36 2.37 10.64 7.72
N ASN A 37 2.80 11.82 7.32
CA ASN A 37 3.64 12.65 8.18
C ASN A 37 2.72 13.71 8.80
N GLU A 38 2.54 13.65 10.12
CA GLU A 38 1.51 14.43 10.80
C GLU A 38 0.14 14.14 10.16
N ASP A 39 -0.51 15.12 9.54
CA ASP A 39 -1.82 14.93 8.91
C ASP A 39 -1.73 14.87 7.38
N VAL A 40 -0.53 14.85 6.81
CA VAL A 40 -0.33 14.89 5.38
C VAL A 40 -0.02 13.49 4.86
N PRO A 41 -0.84 12.92 3.98
CA PRO A 41 -0.60 11.57 3.46
C PRO A 41 0.61 11.54 2.53
N VAL A 42 1.33 10.41 2.56
CA VAL A 42 2.49 10.16 1.70
C VAL A 42 2.22 9.00 0.76
N LEU A 43 1.82 7.87 1.32
CA LEU A 43 1.69 6.61 0.59
C LEU A 43 0.48 5.85 1.10
N THR A 44 -0.31 5.31 0.16
CA THR A 44 -1.41 4.40 0.47
C THR A 44 -1.13 3.07 -0.18
N LEU A 45 -1.27 2.00 0.60
CA LEU A 45 -1.25 0.63 0.10
C LEU A 45 -2.67 0.08 0.22
N GLU A 46 -3.16 -0.51 -0.85
CA GLU A 46 -4.54 -0.99 -0.90
C GLU A 46 -4.59 -2.44 -1.35
N ALA A 47 -5.38 -3.26 -0.65
CA ALA A 47 -5.80 -4.57 -1.12
C ALA A 47 -7.23 -4.42 -1.58
N ARG A 48 -7.43 -4.30 -2.89
CA ARG A 48 -8.74 -4.07 -3.51
C ARG A 48 -9.33 -5.37 -3.98
N TYR A 49 -10.58 -5.65 -3.58
CA TYR A 49 -11.23 -6.88 -3.98
C TYR A 49 -11.27 -7.01 -5.51
N TYR A 50 -10.88 -8.20 -6.00
CA TYR A 50 -10.91 -8.53 -7.42
C TYR A 50 -12.13 -9.39 -7.68
N ASP A 51 -13.04 -8.91 -8.53
CA ASP A 51 -14.30 -9.55 -8.83
C ASP A 51 -14.28 -10.39 -10.12
N GLY A 52 -13.11 -10.55 -10.72
CA GLY A 52 -12.94 -11.28 -11.98
C GLY A 52 -12.74 -10.38 -13.18
N GLU A 53 -12.88 -9.08 -13.03
CA GLU A 53 -12.65 -8.11 -14.10
C GLU A 53 -11.52 -7.16 -13.73
N ASP A 54 -10.53 -7.04 -14.61
CA ASP A 54 -9.44 -6.12 -14.38
C ASP A 54 -9.94 -4.69 -14.49
N GLN A 55 -9.52 -3.87 -13.51
CA GLN A 55 -9.87 -2.46 -13.45
C GLN A 55 -8.65 -1.62 -13.83
N PRO A 56 -8.85 -0.52 -14.57
CA PRO A 56 -7.74 0.39 -14.84
C PRO A 56 -7.25 1.05 -13.56
N LEU A 57 -5.99 1.48 -13.57
CA LEU A 57 -5.46 2.25 -12.46
C LEU A 57 -6.15 3.61 -12.39
N ASP A 58 -6.38 4.09 -11.16
CA ASP A 58 -7.14 5.32 -10.95
C ASP A 58 -6.37 6.58 -11.35
N SER A 59 -5.03 6.51 -11.36
CA SER A 59 -4.20 7.66 -11.71
C SER A 59 -2.79 7.22 -12.05
N VAL A 60 -1.99 8.18 -12.57
CA VAL A 60 -0.57 7.96 -12.84
C VAL A 60 0.26 7.76 -11.56
N TRP A 61 -0.30 8.16 -10.41
CA TRP A 61 0.37 8.00 -9.10
C TRP A 61 0.15 6.63 -8.49
N GLN A 62 -0.67 5.79 -9.11
CA GLN A 62 -0.99 4.46 -8.63
C GLN A 62 -0.16 3.40 -9.36
N GLY A 63 0.38 2.45 -8.60
CA GLY A 63 1.13 1.33 -9.14
C GLY A 63 0.46 0.01 -8.80
N TYR A 64 0.56 -0.95 -9.70
CA TYR A 64 0.08 -2.31 -9.48
C TYR A 64 1.23 -3.18 -8.99
N LEU A 65 1.05 -3.78 -7.79
CA LEU A 65 2.11 -4.56 -7.17
C LEU A 65 1.90 -6.07 -7.31
N GLY A 66 0.69 -6.50 -7.60
CA GLY A 66 0.40 -7.91 -7.77
C GLY A 66 -1.00 -8.27 -7.31
N ARG A 67 -1.31 -9.57 -7.33
CA ARG A 67 -2.62 -10.08 -6.91
C ARG A 67 -2.44 -11.06 -5.78
N ILE A 68 -3.12 -10.81 -4.66
CA ILE A 68 -3.10 -11.67 -3.49
C ILE A 68 -4.27 -12.64 -3.58
N GLU A 69 -4.01 -13.93 -3.38
CA GLU A 69 -5.06 -14.94 -3.26
C GLU A 69 -5.06 -15.49 -1.85
N THR A 70 -6.23 -15.51 -1.22
CA THR A 70 -6.40 -16.02 0.14
C THR A 70 -6.64 -17.52 0.13
N VAL A 71 -6.60 -18.12 1.32
CA VAL A 71 -6.81 -19.57 1.49
C VAL A 71 -8.18 -19.99 0.96
N ASP A 72 -9.18 -19.14 1.11
CA ASP A 72 -10.55 -19.44 0.65
C ASP A 72 -10.80 -19.04 -0.81
N GLY A 73 -9.74 -18.69 -1.54
CA GLY A 73 -9.82 -18.42 -2.97
C GLY A 73 -10.24 -17.02 -3.36
N LYS A 74 -10.38 -16.11 -2.42
CA LYS A 74 -10.65 -14.71 -2.72
C LYS A 74 -9.39 -14.04 -3.23
N LYS A 75 -9.57 -13.06 -4.11
CA LYS A 75 -8.44 -12.36 -4.73
C LYS A 75 -8.54 -10.86 -4.48
N TYR A 76 -7.39 -10.24 -4.26
CA TYR A 76 -7.27 -8.81 -4.02
C TYR A 76 -6.10 -8.27 -4.81
N ASP A 77 -6.33 -7.18 -5.54
CA ASP A 77 -5.24 -6.47 -6.22
C ASP A 77 -4.50 -5.63 -5.20
N LEU A 78 -3.18 -5.77 -5.15
CA LEU A 78 -2.34 -4.97 -4.27
C LEU A 78 -1.83 -3.77 -5.05
N LEU A 79 -2.22 -2.59 -4.58
CA LEU A 79 -1.96 -1.33 -5.26
C LEU A 79 -1.22 -0.39 -4.33
N SER A 80 -0.34 0.43 -4.90
CA SER A 80 0.29 1.54 -4.18
C SER A 80 -0.13 2.85 -4.80
N THR A 81 -0.37 3.86 -3.98
CA THR A 81 -0.65 5.21 -4.45
C THR A 81 0.26 6.16 -3.69
N ILE A 82 1.16 6.85 -4.42
CA ILE A 82 2.01 7.88 -3.86
C ILE A 82 1.32 9.23 -4.00
N SER A 83 1.41 10.07 -2.98
CA SER A 83 0.88 11.42 -3.05
C SER A 83 1.64 12.24 -4.07
N GLN A 84 0.99 13.25 -4.65
CA GLN A 84 1.68 14.18 -5.51
C GLN A 84 2.71 14.96 -4.68
N TYR A 85 3.92 15.12 -5.21
CA TYR A 85 4.98 15.82 -4.50
C TYR A 85 4.58 17.27 -4.22
N SER A 86 4.85 17.74 -3.01
CA SER A 86 4.56 19.11 -2.59
C SER A 86 5.84 19.77 -2.08
N GLU A 87 6.25 20.87 -2.71
CA GLU A 87 7.41 21.64 -2.27
C GLU A 87 7.15 22.33 -0.94
N ASP A 88 5.88 22.57 -0.60
CA ASP A 88 5.49 23.25 0.64
C ASP A 88 5.39 22.30 1.84
N ALA A 89 5.56 21.01 1.61
CA ALA A 89 5.51 20.02 2.68
C ALA A 89 6.74 20.10 3.58
N SER A 90 6.65 19.48 4.77
CA SER A 90 7.77 19.42 5.71
C SER A 90 8.93 18.62 5.14
N ASP A 91 10.13 18.84 5.70
CA ASP A 91 11.31 18.06 5.31
C ASP A 91 11.11 16.58 5.63
N GLU A 92 10.42 16.27 6.72
CA GLU A 92 10.12 14.90 7.11
C GLU A 92 9.21 14.23 6.10
N TRP A 93 8.19 14.92 5.60
CA TRP A 93 7.31 14.41 4.55
C TRP A 93 8.11 14.11 3.28
N LYS A 94 9.01 15.02 2.92
CA LYS A 94 9.85 14.87 1.72
C LYS A 94 10.80 13.68 1.86
N GLU A 95 11.34 13.44 3.04
CA GLU A 95 12.17 12.27 3.28
C GLU A 95 11.39 10.98 3.10
N MET A 96 10.17 10.93 3.63
CA MET A 96 9.30 9.78 3.42
C MET A 96 8.97 9.61 1.94
N TYR A 97 8.63 10.70 1.27
CA TYR A 97 8.31 10.68 -0.16
C TYR A 97 9.48 10.11 -0.98
N ASP A 98 10.70 10.58 -0.70
CA ASP A 98 11.89 10.18 -1.46
C ASP A 98 12.27 8.72 -1.21
N THR A 99 11.77 8.11 -0.14
CA THR A 99 12.14 6.75 0.26
C THR A 99 10.95 5.79 0.29
N TYR A 100 9.85 6.13 -0.40
CA TYR A 100 8.64 5.30 -0.34
C TYR A 100 8.85 3.88 -0.89
N LEU A 101 9.78 3.69 -1.83
CA LEU A 101 10.09 2.37 -2.37
C LEU A 101 10.63 1.42 -1.30
N ASP A 102 11.33 1.94 -0.29
CA ASP A 102 11.80 1.12 0.82
C ASP A 102 10.63 0.52 1.60
N THR A 103 9.56 1.28 1.74
CA THR A 103 8.34 0.78 2.40
C THR A 103 7.64 -0.27 1.54
N ILE A 104 7.54 -0.04 0.23
CA ILE A 104 6.97 -1.03 -0.69
C ILE A 104 7.78 -2.32 -0.65
N ASN A 105 9.11 -2.23 -0.63
CA ASN A 105 9.97 -3.40 -0.54
C ASN A 105 9.85 -4.13 0.80
N GLY A 106 9.27 -3.49 1.80
CA GLY A 106 9.01 -4.09 3.11
C GLY A 106 7.70 -4.85 3.20
N ILE A 107 6.92 -4.92 2.12
CA ILE A 107 5.65 -5.65 2.12
C ILE A 107 5.92 -7.16 2.16
N ARG A 108 5.22 -7.85 3.07
CA ARG A 108 5.28 -9.31 3.20
C ARG A 108 3.86 -9.84 3.21
N ILE A 109 3.61 -10.87 2.41
CA ILE A 109 2.28 -11.49 2.34
C ILE A 109 2.09 -12.38 3.55
N MET A 110 0.89 -12.34 4.13
CA MET A 110 0.57 -13.12 5.33
C MET A 110 0.51 -14.61 5.00
N ASP A 111 0.79 -15.44 6.03
CA ASP A 111 0.71 -16.88 5.90
C ASP A 111 -0.68 -17.31 5.42
N GLY A 112 -0.73 -18.26 4.50
CA GLY A 112 -1.97 -18.71 3.92
C GLY A 112 -2.42 -17.94 2.70
N CYS A 113 -1.79 -16.80 2.43
CA CYS A 113 -2.02 -16.01 1.21
C CYS A 113 -0.85 -16.19 0.26
N SER A 114 -1.11 -15.99 -1.02
CA SER A 114 -0.05 -16.00 -2.04
C SER A 114 -0.12 -14.73 -2.87
N LEU A 115 1.03 -14.32 -3.38
CA LEU A 115 1.12 -13.14 -4.25
C LEU A 115 1.57 -13.59 -5.63
N THR A 116 0.78 -13.23 -6.64
CA THR A 116 1.17 -13.38 -8.03
C THR A 116 1.56 -12.00 -8.53
N GLU A 117 2.85 -11.79 -8.77
CA GLU A 117 3.32 -10.56 -9.39
C GLU A 117 2.92 -10.59 -10.86
N GLY A 118 2.43 -9.47 -11.33
CA GLY A 118 2.03 -9.36 -12.70
C GLY A 118 2.11 -7.94 -13.18
N SER A 119 2.18 -7.77 -14.52
CA SER A 119 2.04 -6.46 -15.11
C SER A 119 0.56 -6.25 -15.39
N HIS A 120 0.05 -5.14 -14.93
CA HIS A 120 -1.30 -4.70 -15.24
C HIS A 120 -1.20 -3.87 -16.52
N THR A 121 -1.44 -4.50 -17.62
CA THR A 121 -1.37 -3.85 -18.94
C THR A 121 -2.74 -3.68 -19.52
#